data_4cbbd4b0979329aac3304d18572bf877
#
_entry.id   4cbbd4b0979329aac3304d18572bf877
#
_cell.length_a   1.000
_cell.length_b   1.000
_cell.length_c   1.000
_cell.angle_alpha   90.00
_cell.angle_beta   90.00
_cell.angle_gamma   90.00
#
_symmetry.space_group_name_H-M   'P 1'
#
loop_
_entity.id
_entity.type
_entity.pdbx_description
1 polymer ?
#
loop_
_entity_poly.entity_id
_entity_poly.type
_entity_poly.pdbx_seq_one_letter_code
_entity_poly.pdbx_strand_id
1 'polypeptide(L)'
;DFVNAYGLTETSSTISVLGPEDHRKALESEDEPVRRRLSSAGKPLPSLEVSIRDEEGEALDTGTSGEIWVRGEQVSGEYLGHGTKLTDDGWFPTNDGGFLDEEGYLFIEGRIDDIIIRGGENISPGEIEEALLTHPHIRDSAAFGVPDTQWGEIVVAAIVTTGNVDLSIAEVKDFVKTQLRSSRTPDHVIIMEELPYNETGKL
;
A
#
# COMPACT_ATOMS: atom_id res chain seq x y z
N ASP A 1 21.12 -11.90 -2.25
CA ASP A 1 19.80 -12.42 -1.90
C ASP A 1 19.01 -11.30 -1.20
N PHE A 2 17.83 -11.02 -1.69
CA PHE A 2 16.93 -10.00 -1.16
C PHE A 2 15.72 -10.68 -0.50
N VAL A 3 15.22 -10.11 0.59
CA VAL A 3 14.02 -10.56 1.30
C VAL A 3 13.13 -9.33 1.51
N ASN A 4 11.90 -9.41 1.07
CA ASN A 4 10.88 -8.42 1.41
C ASN A 4 10.01 -9.00 2.54
N ALA A 5 9.70 -8.21 3.56
CA ALA A 5 8.89 -8.63 4.68
C ALA A 5 7.91 -7.52 5.08
N TYR A 6 6.71 -7.91 5.43
CA TYR A 6 5.70 -7.03 6.00
C TYR A 6 5.36 -7.46 7.41
N GLY A 7 5.15 -6.48 8.28
CA GLY A 7 4.72 -6.71 9.63
C GLY A 7 4.67 -5.45 10.47
N LEU A 8 4.18 -5.60 11.69
CA LEU A 8 3.92 -4.54 12.65
C LEU A 8 4.61 -4.85 13.98
N THR A 9 4.73 -3.85 14.84
CA THR A 9 5.19 -4.03 16.23
C THR A 9 4.29 -5.03 16.97
N GLU A 10 2.98 -4.93 16.73
CA GLU A 10 1.93 -5.77 17.32
C GLU A 10 1.98 -7.24 16.87
N THR A 11 2.70 -7.53 15.79
CA THR A 11 2.88 -8.89 15.24
C THR A 11 4.29 -9.45 15.48
N SER A 12 5.02 -8.86 16.42
CA SER A 12 6.42 -9.23 16.70
C SER A 12 7.29 -9.17 15.43
N SER A 13 7.09 -8.13 14.63
CA SER A 13 7.81 -7.68 13.44
C SER A 13 7.38 -8.29 12.09
N THR A 14 6.94 -9.54 11.99
CA THR A 14 6.76 -10.17 10.68
C THR A 14 5.42 -10.89 10.56
N ILE A 15 4.65 -10.53 9.54
CA ILE A 15 3.40 -11.19 9.11
C ILE A 15 3.67 -12.07 7.90
N SER A 16 4.32 -11.52 6.88
CA SER A 16 4.58 -12.22 5.62
C SER A 16 5.99 -11.98 5.10
N VAL A 17 6.46 -12.89 4.24
CA VAL A 17 7.82 -12.85 3.69
C VAL A 17 7.81 -13.28 2.21
N LEU A 18 8.41 -12.45 1.36
CA LEU A 18 8.81 -12.82 0.01
C LEU A 18 10.30 -13.17 0.03
N GLY A 19 10.61 -14.46 -0.05
CA GLY A 19 11.96 -14.98 0.07
C GLY A 19 12.79 -14.85 -1.22
N PRO A 20 14.11 -15.11 -1.15
CA PRO A 20 15.00 -15.01 -2.31
C PRO A 20 14.63 -15.96 -3.45
N GLU A 21 14.05 -17.11 -3.13
CA GLU A 21 13.62 -18.09 -4.12
C GLU A 21 12.41 -17.58 -4.92
N ASP A 22 11.44 -16.96 -4.24
CA ASP A 22 10.27 -16.37 -4.90
C ASP A 22 10.67 -15.19 -5.78
N HIS A 23 11.61 -14.35 -5.32
CA HIS A 23 12.19 -13.29 -6.15
C HIS A 23 12.82 -13.83 -7.43
N ARG A 24 13.66 -14.88 -7.33
CA ARG A 24 14.29 -15.49 -8.51
C ARG A 24 13.26 -16.07 -9.47
N LYS A 25 12.28 -16.82 -8.96
CA LYS A 25 11.20 -17.38 -9.79
C LYS A 25 10.40 -16.30 -10.51
N ALA A 26 10.09 -15.22 -9.81
CA ALA A 26 9.32 -14.11 -10.37
C ALA A 26 10.13 -13.33 -11.43
N LEU A 27 11.43 -13.11 -11.21
CA LEU A 27 12.30 -12.43 -12.17
C LEU A 27 12.56 -13.24 -13.45
N GLU A 28 12.61 -14.57 -13.34
CA GLU A 28 12.87 -15.47 -14.47
C GLU A 28 11.60 -15.86 -15.24
N SER A 29 10.43 -15.57 -14.69
CA SER A 29 9.13 -15.96 -15.30
C SER A 29 8.72 -14.99 -16.40
N GLU A 30 8.12 -15.53 -17.46
CA GLU A 30 7.39 -14.79 -18.49
C GLU A 30 5.89 -14.66 -18.14
N ASP A 31 5.42 -15.38 -17.13
CA ASP A 31 4.03 -15.38 -16.67
C ASP A 31 3.78 -14.14 -15.80
N GLU A 32 2.88 -13.27 -16.25
CA GLU A 32 2.57 -12.01 -15.57
C GLU A 32 2.08 -12.17 -14.11
N PRO A 33 1.18 -13.10 -13.76
CA PRO A 33 0.83 -13.39 -12.38
C PRO A 33 2.03 -13.74 -11.49
N VAL A 34 2.99 -14.51 -12.01
CA VAL A 34 4.21 -14.87 -11.28
C VAL A 34 5.13 -13.66 -11.11
N ARG A 35 5.29 -12.85 -12.15
CA ARG A 35 6.09 -11.61 -12.09
C ARG A 35 5.52 -10.59 -11.13
N ARG A 36 4.18 -10.47 -11.05
CA ARG A 36 3.48 -9.57 -10.13
C ARG A 36 3.84 -9.84 -8.67
N ARG A 37 4.29 -11.05 -8.30
CA ARG A 37 4.73 -11.37 -6.93
C ARG A 37 5.90 -10.50 -6.45
N LEU A 38 6.67 -9.90 -7.35
CA LEU A 38 7.73 -8.95 -7.00
C LEU A 38 7.19 -7.71 -6.26
N SER A 39 5.92 -7.34 -6.49
CA SER A 39 5.24 -6.26 -5.76
C SER A 39 4.47 -6.75 -4.52
N SER A 40 4.51 -8.05 -4.21
CA SER A 40 3.88 -8.59 -3.00
C SER A 40 4.79 -8.51 -1.77
N ALA A 41 4.18 -8.57 -0.61
CA ALA A 41 4.86 -8.79 0.67
C ALA A 41 5.16 -10.28 0.95
N GLY A 42 4.96 -11.16 -0.04
CA GLY A 42 5.16 -12.60 0.07
C GLY A 42 4.01 -13.33 0.74
N LYS A 43 4.31 -14.52 1.28
CA LYS A 43 3.30 -15.37 1.94
C LYS A 43 3.30 -15.16 3.45
N PRO A 44 2.12 -15.24 4.08
CA PRO A 44 2.01 -15.24 5.53
C PRO A 44 2.87 -16.36 6.17
N LEU A 45 3.42 -16.06 7.35
CA LEU A 45 4.14 -17.06 8.13
C LEU A 45 3.19 -18.18 8.55
N PRO A 46 3.65 -19.45 8.60
CA PRO A 46 2.81 -20.59 9.00
C PRO A 46 2.22 -20.50 10.41
N SER A 47 2.77 -19.65 11.27
CA SER A 47 2.30 -19.38 12.62
C SER A 47 1.18 -18.36 12.70
N LEU A 48 0.82 -17.74 11.58
CA LEU A 48 -0.20 -16.69 11.51
C LEU A 48 -1.32 -17.07 10.55
N GLU A 49 -2.51 -16.70 10.94
CA GLU A 49 -3.67 -16.64 10.05
C GLU A 49 -3.81 -15.19 9.56
N VAL A 50 -4.05 -15.03 8.27
CA VAL A 50 -4.33 -13.74 7.63
C VAL A 50 -5.68 -13.83 6.96
N SER A 51 -6.52 -12.84 7.19
CA SER A 51 -7.84 -12.68 6.58
C SER A 51 -7.97 -11.26 6.02
N ILE A 52 -8.53 -11.14 4.84
CA ILE A 52 -8.92 -9.84 4.28
C ILE A 52 -10.38 -9.65 4.61
N ARG A 53 -10.74 -8.49 5.17
CA ARG A 53 -12.09 -8.24 5.66
C ARG A 53 -12.63 -6.90 5.19
N ASP A 54 -13.95 -6.80 5.10
CA ASP A 54 -14.66 -5.56 4.82
C ASP A 54 -14.84 -4.68 6.08
N GLU A 55 -15.56 -3.56 5.93
CA GLU A 55 -15.84 -2.62 7.02
C GLU A 55 -16.74 -3.21 8.12
N GLU A 56 -17.53 -4.24 7.80
CA GLU A 56 -18.38 -5.00 8.74
C GLU A 56 -17.58 -6.10 9.47
N GLY A 57 -16.33 -6.36 9.05
CA GLY A 57 -15.45 -7.39 9.61
C GLY A 57 -15.67 -8.78 9.04
N GLU A 58 -16.46 -8.91 7.96
CA GLU A 58 -16.69 -10.19 7.28
C GLU A 58 -15.54 -10.50 6.32
N ALA A 59 -15.18 -11.78 6.22
CA ALA A 59 -14.09 -12.22 5.37
C ALA A 59 -14.44 -12.09 3.89
N LEU A 60 -13.54 -11.49 3.11
CA LEU A 60 -13.66 -11.31 1.68
C LEU A 60 -13.02 -12.47 0.90
N ASP A 61 -13.51 -12.67 -0.32
CA ASP A 61 -12.96 -13.66 -1.25
C ASP A 61 -11.55 -13.25 -1.73
N THR A 62 -10.76 -14.26 -2.09
CA THR A 62 -9.42 -14.10 -2.67
C THR A 62 -9.44 -13.15 -3.87
N GLY A 63 -8.46 -12.26 -3.93
CA GLY A 63 -8.34 -11.22 -4.95
C GLY A 63 -9.19 -9.97 -4.71
N THR A 64 -9.97 -9.94 -3.62
CA THR A 64 -10.75 -8.76 -3.22
C THR A 64 -9.98 -7.95 -2.19
N SER A 65 -9.88 -6.64 -2.41
CA SER A 65 -9.22 -5.70 -1.50
C SER A 65 -10.07 -5.41 -0.27
N GLY A 66 -9.43 -5.33 0.89
CA GLY A 66 -10.04 -5.00 2.16
C GLY A 66 -8.99 -4.80 3.23
N GLU A 67 -9.40 -4.72 4.50
CA GLU A 67 -8.47 -4.61 5.61
C GLU A 67 -7.78 -5.95 5.91
N ILE A 68 -6.48 -5.88 6.13
CA ILE A 68 -5.67 -7.04 6.53
C ILE A 68 -5.86 -7.28 8.02
N TRP A 69 -6.41 -8.44 8.37
CA TRP A 69 -6.55 -8.89 9.75
C TRP A 69 -5.64 -10.09 10.00
N VAL A 70 -5.03 -10.12 11.18
CA VAL A 70 -4.07 -11.17 11.53
C VAL A 70 -4.42 -11.79 12.88
N ARG A 71 -4.14 -13.10 13.01
CA ARG A 71 -4.32 -13.86 14.24
C ARG A 71 -3.18 -14.86 14.41
N GLY A 72 -2.71 -15.03 15.64
CA GLY A 72 -1.68 -16.01 15.99
C GLY A 72 -1.02 -15.71 17.33
N GLU A 73 -0.22 -16.65 17.83
CA GLU A 73 0.40 -16.55 19.16
C GLU A 73 1.36 -15.37 19.30
N GLN A 74 1.92 -14.89 18.21
CA GLN A 74 2.85 -13.75 18.19
C GLN A 74 2.16 -12.39 18.11
N VAL A 75 0.83 -12.37 17.94
CA VAL A 75 0.05 -11.14 17.79
C VAL A 75 -0.30 -10.60 19.17
N SER A 76 0.13 -9.37 19.47
CA SER A 76 -0.18 -8.66 20.70
C SER A 76 -0.90 -7.36 20.36
N GLY A 77 -2.18 -7.30 20.66
CA GLY A 77 -2.99 -6.08 20.49
C GLY A 77 -3.12 -5.24 21.74
N GLU A 78 -2.36 -5.53 22.81
CA GLU A 78 -2.45 -4.84 24.09
C GLU A 78 -1.59 -3.57 24.11
N TYR A 79 -2.19 -2.45 24.52
CA TYR A 79 -1.51 -1.18 24.68
C TYR A 79 -1.59 -0.73 26.15
N LEU A 80 -0.46 -0.39 26.73
CA LEU A 80 -0.38 0.12 28.11
C LEU A 80 -1.28 1.35 28.28
N GLY A 81 -2.33 1.20 29.08
CA GLY A 81 -3.28 2.28 29.40
C GLY A 81 -4.41 2.48 28.40
N HIS A 82 -4.46 1.72 27.28
CA HIS A 82 -5.48 1.86 26.23
C HIS A 82 -6.28 0.58 25.94
N GLY A 83 -6.02 -0.52 26.65
CA GLY A 83 -6.73 -1.80 26.44
C GLY A 83 -6.20 -2.58 25.25
N THR A 84 -7.02 -3.50 24.73
CA THR A 84 -6.67 -4.36 23.58
C THR A 84 -7.43 -3.92 22.34
N LYS A 85 -6.77 -4.05 21.17
CA LYS A 85 -7.39 -3.98 19.84
C LYS A 85 -7.76 -5.36 19.28
N LEU A 86 -7.45 -6.43 20.03
CA LEU A 86 -7.87 -7.77 19.61
C LEU A 86 -9.38 -7.90 19.74
N THR A 87 -9.98 -8.54 18.76
CA THR A 87 -11.37 -9.00 18.83
C THR A 87 -11.51 -10.15 19.84
N ASP A 88 -12.74 -10.47 20.22
CA ASP A 88 -13.01 -11.56 21.18
C ASP A 88 -12.51 -12.93 20.71
N ASP A 89 -12.42 -13.14 19.37
CA ASP A 89 -11.89 -14.34 18.72
C ASP A 89 -10.40 -14.24 18.32
N GLY A 90 -9.70 -13.19 18.83
CA GLY A 90 -8.25 -13.04 18.77
C GLY A 90 -7.70 -12.46 17.47
N TRP A 91 -8.52 -11.87 16.62
CA TRP A 91 -8.07 -11.14 15.44
C TRP A 91 -7.61 -9.73 15.78
N PHE A 92 -6.57 -9.28 15.09
CA PHE A 92 -6.03 -7.93 15.15
C PHE A 92 -6.23 -7.23 13.80
N PRO A 93 -7.05 -6.16 13.74
CA PRO A 93 -7.16 -5.30 12.58
C PRO A 93 -5.90 -4.45 12.44
N THR A 94 -5.19 -4.57 11.32
CA THR A 94 -3.89 -3.90 11.13
C THR A 94 -4.02 -2.44 10.73
N ASN A 95 -5.19 -2.05 10.24
CA ASN A 95 -5.44 -0.78 9.57
C ASN A 95 -4.63 -0.61 8.26
N ASP A 96 -4.11 -1.70 7.73
CA ASP A 96 -3.50 -1.75 6.41
C ASP A 96 -4.45 -2.43 5.43
N GLY A 97 -4.59 -1.87 4.22
CA GLY A 97 -5.37 -2.42 3.13
C GLY A 97 -4.54 -3.35 2.26
N GLY A 98 -5.21 -4.35 1.67
CA GLY A 98 -4.57 -5.27 0.76
C GLY A 98 -5.45 -6.45 0.37
N PHE A 99 -4.88 -7.40 -0.35
CA PHE A 99 -5.56 -8.63 -0.75
C PHE A 99 -4.61 -9.82 -0.79
N LEU A 100 -5.16 -11.02 -0.75
CA LEU A 100 -4.44 -12.27 -1.03
C LEU A 100 -4.75 -12.72 -2.46
N ASP A 101 -3.73 -13.13 -3.21
CA ASP A 101 -3.96 -13.77 -4.51
C ASP A 101 -4.35 -15.25 -4.36
N GLU A 102 -4.70 -15.91 -5.48
CA GLU A 102 -5.11 -17.31 -5.50
C GLU A 102 -4.04 -18.29 -4.97
N GLU A 103 -2.77 -17.87 -4.93
CA GLU A 103 -1.65 -18.66 -4.43
C GLU A 103 -1.23 -18.28 -3.02
N GLY A 104 -1.93 -17.32 -2.39
CA GLY A 104 -1.74 -16.88 -1.02
C GLY A 104 -0.60 -15.88 -0.83
N TYR A 105 -0.20 -15.15 -1.88
CA TYR A 105 0.69 -14.01 -1.73
C TYR A 105 -0.11 -12.78 -1.30
N LEU A 106 0.42 -12.07 -0.29
CA LEU A 106 -0.19 -10.87 0.26
C LEU A 106 0.31 -9.62 -0.48
N PHE A 107 -0.60 -8.84 -0.99
CA PHE A 107 -0.34 -7.55 -1.63
C PHE A 107 -0.83 -6.44 -0.71
N ILE A 108 0.04 -5.49 -0.40
CA ILE A 108 -0.27 -4.33 0.46
C ILE A 108 -0.63 -3.15 -0.44
N GLU A 109 -1.75 -2.51 -0.16
CA GLU A 109 -2.25 -1.36 -0.94
C GLU A 109 -2.11 -0.03 -0.19
N GLY A 110 -1.65 -0.08 1.06
CA GLY A 110 -1.42 1.09 1.91
C GLY A 110 -2.27 1.07 3.17
N ARG A 111 -2.29 2.20 3.89
CA ARG A 111 -3.10 2.36 5.12
C ARG A 111 -4.56 2.63 4.75
N ILE A 112 -5.49 2.02 5.49
CA ILE A 112 -6.93 2.30 5.33
C ILE A 112 -7.21 3.79 5.60
N ASP A 113 -6.57 4.38 6.61
CA ASP A 113 -6.72 5.79 6.96
C ASP A 113 -6.20 6.75 5.87
N ASP A 114 -5.30 6.27 5.00
CA ASP A 114 -4.70 7.08 3.94
C ASP A 114 -5.45 6.95 2.60
N ILE A 115 -6.46 6.06 2.52
CA ILE A 115 -7.27 5.87 1.30
C ILE A 115 -8.00 7.18 0.98
N ILE A 116 -7.83 7.64 -0.25
CA ILE A 116 -8.48 8.84 -0.76
C ILE A 116 -9.89 8.49 -1.23
N ILE A 117 -10.92 9.11 -0.66
CA ILE A 117 -12.32 8.87 -1.03
C ILE A 117 -12.80 9.96 -1.98
N ARG A 118 -12.66 9.70 -3.29
CA ARG A 118 -13.03 10.65 -4.32
C ARG A 118 -14.29 10.24 -5.06
N GLY A 119 -15.37 10.98 -4.86
CA GLY A 119 -16.63 10.72 -5.54
C GLY A 119 -17.24 9.35 -5.23
N GLY A 120 -16.93 8.77 -4.05
CA GLY A 120 -17.34 7.43 -3.64
C GLY A 120 -16.42 6.30 -4.17
N GLU A 121 -15.33 6.62 -4.85
CA GLU A 121 -14.30 5.67 -5.26
C GLU A 121 -13.15 5.68 -4.25
N ASN A 122 -12.75 4.52 -3.75
CA ASN A 122 -11.58 4.34 -2.91
C ASN A 122 -10.31 4.29 -3.79
N ILE A 123 -9.39 5.22 -3.55
CA ILE A 123 -8.16 5.37 -4.32
C ILE A 123 -6.97 5.15 -3.37
N SER A 124 -6.14 4.16 -3.66
CA SER A 124 -4.89 3.93 -2.92
C SER A 124 -3.85 5.00 -3.31
N PRO A 125 -3.30 5.76 -2.35
CA PRO A 125 -2.17 6.65 -2.62
C PRO A 125 -0.99 5.92 -3.24
N GLY A 126 -0.66 4.71 -2.75
CA GLY A 126 0.45 3.90 -3.23
C GLY A 126 0.38 3.56 -4.72
N GLU A 127 -0.82 3.33 -5.28
CA GLU A 127 -1.00 3.10 -6.73
C GLU A 127 -0.54 4.31 -7.56
N ILE A 128 -0.83 5.51 -7.07
CA ILE A 128 -0.43 6.77 -7.73
C ILE A 128 1.06 7.02 -7.57
N GLU A 129 1.59 6.79 -6.36
CA GLU A 129 3.01 6.94 -6.05
C GLU A 129 3.87 5.99 -6.87
N GLU A 130 3.48 4.72 -6.97
CA GLU A 130 4.17 3.73 -7.79
C GLU A 130 4.20 4.16 -9.26
N ALA A 131 3.06 4.59 -9.81
CA ALA A 131 2.99 5.09 -11.18
C ALA A 131 3.92 6.31 -11.39
N LEU A 132 3.92 7.26 -10.46
CA LEU A 132 4.79 8.45 -10.53
C LEU A 132 6.28 8.08 -10.47
N LEU A 133 6.66 7.11 -9.65
CA LEU A 133 8.06 6.66 -9.53
C LEU A 133 8.59 5.93 -10.77
N THR A 134 7.72 5.49 -11.69
CA THR A 134 8.17 4.97 -13.00
C THR A 134 8.61 6.09 -13.96
N HIS A 135 8.31 7.35 -13.64
CA HIS A 135 8.73 8.47 -14.47
C HIS A 135 10.23 8.75 -14.33
N PRO A 136 11.02 8.88 -15.45
CA PRO A 136 12.49 8.98 -15.39
C PRO A 136 13.03 10.19 -14.63
N HIS A 137 12.20 11.22 -14.45
CA HIS A 137 12.57 12.47 -13.77
C HIS A 137 11.91 12.65 -12.40
N ILE A 138 11.22 11.66 -11.86
CA ILE A 138 10.68 11.68 -10.50
C ILE A 138 11.52 10.73 -9.64
N ARG A 139 12.08 11.28 -8.56
CA ARG A 139 12.90 10.53 -7.60
C ARG A 139 12.10 10.01 -6.43
N ASP A 140 11.09 10.79 -6.02
CA ASP A 140 10.29 10.52 -4.84
C ASP A 140 8.88 11.09 -5.03
N SER A 141 7.88 10.47 -4.43
CA SER A 141 6.49 10.89 -4.56
C SER A 141 5.67 10.52 -3.34
N ALA A 142 4.67 11.34 -3.04
CA ALA A 142 3.62 11.07 -2.07
C ALA A 142 2.27 11.50 -2.64
N ALA A 143 1.24 10.71 -2.44
CA ALA A 143 -0.13 11.05 -2.81
C ALA A 143 -1.02 11.08 -1.57
N PHE A 144 -1.99 12.00 -1.53
CA PHE A 144 -2.90 12.13 -0.40
C PHE A 144 -4.20 12.82 -0.81
N GLY A 145 -5.24 12.57 -0.01
CA GLY A 145 -6.54 13.21 -0.15
C GLY A 145 -6.54 14.61 0.48
N VAL A 146 -7.21 15.55 -0.18
CA VAL A 146 -7.52 16.86 0.38
C VAL A 146 -9.02 17.06 0.31
N PRO A 147 -9.68 17.51 1.40
CA PRO A 147 -11.12 17.73 1.41
C PRO A 147 -11.59 18.65 0.29
N ASP A 148 -12.64 18.23 -0.43
CA ASP A 148 -13.27 18.94 -1.53
C ASP A 148 -14.79 18.90 -1.41
N THR A 149 -15.47 20.01 -1.69
CA THR A 149 -16.92 20.12 -1.51
C THR A 149 -17.73 19.37 -2.55
N GLN A 150 -17.17 19.08 -3.71
CA GLN A 150 -17.85 18.38 -4.82
C GLN A 150 -17.59 16.88 -4.80
N TRP A 151 -16.33 16.49 -4.50
CA TRP A 151 -15.86 15.12 -4.65
C TRP A 151 -15.66 14.39 -3.32
N GLY A 152 -15.85 15.07 -2.16
CA GLY A 152 -15.46 14.58 -0.85
C GLY A 152 -13.97 14.83 -0.62
N GLU A 153 -13.14 14.21 -1.45
CA GLU A 153 -11.70 14.48 -1.53
C GLU A 153 -11.25 14.61 -2.98
N ILE A 154 -10.16 15.36 -3.18
CA ILE A 154 -9.40 15.41 -4.42
C ILE A 154 -8.01 14.81 -4.19
N VAL A 155 -7.43 14.28 -5.25
CA VAL A 155 -6.10 13.69 -5.23
C VAL A 155 -5.04 14.78 -5.37
N VAL A 156 -4.12 14.85 -4.43
CA VAL A 156 -2.92 15.70 -4.49
C VAL A 156 -1.68 14.83 -4.51
N ALA A 157 -0.75 15.11 -5.41
CA ALA A 157 0.56 14.46 -5.45
C ALA A 157 1.66 15.48 -5.14
N ALA A 158 2.54 15.15 -4.19
CA ALA A 158 3.81 15.83 -3.97
C ALA A 158 4.92 15.00 -4.62
N ILE A 159 5.77 15.64 -5.42
CA ILE A 159 6.86 14.96 -6.13
C ILE A 159 8.19 15.65 -5.90
N VAL A 160 9.25 14.87 -5.93
CA VAL A 160 10.64 15.34 -5.93
C VAL A 160 11.27 14.94 -7.26
N THR A 161 11.82 15.92 -7.99
CA THR A 161 12.43 15.64 -9.29
C THR A 161 13.91 15.23 -9.17
N THR A 162 14.41 14.50 -10.19
CA THR A 162 15.83 14.19 -10.33
C THR A 162 16.57 15.40 -10.92
N GLY A 163 17.50 16.01 -10.17
CA GLY A 163 18.28 17.15 -10.66
C GLY A 163 17.45 18.39 -10.98
N ASN A 164 17.99 19.31 -11.79
CA ASN A 164 17.33 20.54 -12.20
C ASN A 164 16.48 20.33 -13.48
N VAL A 165 15.51 19.43 -13.42
CA VAL A 165 14.58 19.20 -14.52
C VAL A 165 13.34 20.07 -14.31
N ASP A 166 13.02 20.88 -15.30
CA ASP A 166 11.79 21.68 -15.31
C ASP A 166 10.63 20.79 -15.81
N LEU A 167 10.05 20.03 -14.89
CA LEU A 167 8.92 19.15 -15.16
C LEU A 167 7.62 19.90 -14.91
N SER A 168 6.82 20.09 -15.94
CA SER A 168 5.55 20.80 -15.80
C SER A 168 4.48 19.89 -15.15
N ILE A 169 3.56 20.54 -14.41
CA ILE A 169 2.41 19.84 -13.79
C ILE A 169 1.58 19.09 -14.85
N ALA A 170 1.44 19.65 -16.06
CA ALA A 170 0.69 19.02 -17.14
C ALA A 170 1.34 17.72 -17.61
N GLU A 171 2.67 17.70 -17.77
CA GLU A 171 3.41 16.48 -18.14
C GLU A 171 3.26 15.38 -17.10
N VAL A 172 3.33 15.71 -15.80
CA VAL A 172 3.12 14.74 -14.71
C VAL A 172 1.71 14.15 -14.78
N LYS A 173 0.68 14.98 -14.91
CA LYS A 173 -0.71 14.52 -15.00
C LYS A 173 -0.96 13.67 -16.24
N ASP A 174 -0.42 14.06 -17.38
CA ASP A 174 -0.57 13.30 -18.60
C ASP A 174 0.18 11.97 -18.54
N PHE A 175 1.34 11.94 -17.91
CA PHE A 175 2.05 10.70 -17.63
C PHE A 175 1.22 9.73 -16.78
N VAL A 176 0.66 10.17 -15.66
CA VAL A 176 -0.20 9.33 -14.81
C VAL A 176 -1.41 8.79 -15.58
N LYS A 177 -2.04 9.59 -16.45
CA LYS A 177 -3.16 9.15 -17.32
C LYS A 177 -2.78 8.02 -18.28
N THR A 178 -1.51 7.89 -18.65
CA THR A 178 -1.06 6.77 -19.50
C THR A 178 -0.95 5.46 -18.74
N GLN A 179 -0.82 5.53 -17.42
CA GLN A 179 -0.59 4.38 -16.53
C GLN A 179 -1.87 3.96 -15.80
N LEU A 180 -2.66 4.93 -15.36
CA LEU A 180 -3.81 4.73 -14.49
C LEU A 180 -5.10 5.30 -15.09
N ARG A 181 -6.24 4.88 -14.52
CA ARG A 181 -7.54 5.46 -14.86
C ARG A 181 -7.59 6.94 -14.52
N SER A 182 -8.44 7.70 -15.23
CA SER A 182 -8.56 9.14 -15.06
C SER A 182 -8.95 9.59 -13.65
N SER A 183 -9.70 8.78 -12.90
CA SER A 183 -10.07 9.05 -11.50
C SER A 183 -8.85 9.12 -10.56
N ARG A 184 -7.75 8.44 -10.92
CA ARG A 184 -6.50 8.39 -10.16
C ARG A 184 -5.49 9.47 -10.57
N THR A 185 -5.84 10.29 -11.57
CA THR A 185 -4.99 11.41 -11.96
C THR A 185 -5.03 12.49 -10.89
N PRO A 186 -3.89 12.95 -10.37
CA PRO A 186 -3.85 14.02 -9.38
C PRO A 186 -4.55 15.30 -9.86
N ASP A 187 -5.42 15.86 -9.04
CA ASP A 187 -6.06 17.16 -9.29
C ASP A 187 -5.03 18.28 -9.15
N HIS A 188 -4.12 18.13 -8.18
CA HIS A 188 -3.00 19.03 -7.97
C HIS A 188 -1.68 18.27 -7.87
N VAL A 189 -0.59 18.91 -8.35
CA VAL A 189 0.78 18.41 -8.21
C VAL A 189 1.61 19.50 -7.57
N ILE A 190 2.37 19.14 -6.53
CA ILE A 190 3.29 20.01 -5.80
C ILE A 190 4.70 19.49 -6.06
N ILE A 191 5.59 20.36 -6.58
CA ILE A 191 6.99 20.01 -6.77
C ILE A 191 7.77 20.52 -5.54
N MET A 192 8.51 19.62 -4.91
CA MET A 192 9.25 19.88 -3.67
C MET A 192 10.74 19.52 -3.86
N GLU A 193 11.60 20.11 -3.02
CA GLU A 193 13.02 19.73 -2.96
C GLU A 193 13.22 18.38 -2.27
N GLU A 194 12.41 18.11 -1.22
CA GLU A 194 12.37 16.87 -0.46
C GLU A 194 10.99 16.66 0.16
N LEU A 195 10.59 15.40 0.38
CA LEU A 195 9.38 15.05 1.13
C LEU A 195 9.64 15.13 2.64
N PRO A 196 8.62 15.45 3.46
CA PRO A 196 8.78 15.69 4.90
C PRO A 196 8.86 14.37 5.70
N TYR A 197 9.87 13.58 5.47
CA TYR A 197 10.14 12.36 6.24
C TYR A 197 10.52 12.69 7.69
N ASN A 198 9.97 11.92 8.61
CA ASN A 198 10.40 11.96 10.00
C ASN A 198 11.76 11.22 10.19
N GLU A 199 12.31 11.26 11.42
CA GLU A 199 13.59 10.60 11.75
C GLU A 199 13.59 9.07 11.53
N THR A 200 12.41 8.46 11.46
CA THR A 200 12.24 7.01 11.20
C THR A 200 12.03 6.69 9.73
N GLY A 201 12.07 7.69 8.84
CA GLY A 201 11.87 7.54 7.39
C GLY A 201 10.41 7.34 6.98
N LYS A 202 9.45 7.76 7.81
CA LYS A 202 8.01 7.76 7.47
C LYS A 202 7.57 9.18 7.13
N LEU A 203 6.71 9.31 6.10
CA LEU A 203 5.98 10.55 5.78
C LEU A 203 5.01 10.91 6.89
#